data_4826693469031036a45fba65e1aa1d86
#
_entry.id   4826693469031036a45fba65e1aa1d86
#
_cell.length_a   1.000
_cell.length_b   1.000
_cell.length_c   1.000
_cell.angle_alpha   90.00
_cell.angle_beta   90.00
_cell.angle_gamma   90.00
#
_symmetry.space_group_name_H-M   'P 1'
#
loop_
_entity.id
_entity.type
_entity.pdbx_description
1 polymer ?
#
loop_
_entity_poly.entity_id
_entity_poly.type
_entity_poly.pdbx_seq_one_letter_code
_entity_poly.pdbx_strand_id
1 'polypeptide(L)'
;SYNIPQLQEAIQESQVQLHVSTYKWGESGDVDTSSSTVASIIGVALSFFSYLFMMTYGGMVLQGVLEEKKNRIVEVIISSVRPQELMLGKIIGIGLLGLLQIAIWAILFFVGAQIAQAFFQSEVIGGTSFLSQATTFFAVLQGVNFAKILIFFILFFVGGYLFYASILAALSSLVSSDEEASQMMMPVVLLLIFAMYAGMGSVDNPDGTLAFWASFCPLTSPVVMMVRLPYDVPLWQPLLSLAILYITVFLTSALAGKIYRTGILMYGKKPSMREVWRWITYRQ
;
A
#
# COMPACT_ATOMS: atom_id res chain seq x y z
N SER A 1 45.75 37.44 3.66
CA SER A 1 44.86 36.84 2.67
C SER A 1 44.59 35.40 3.07
N TYR A 2 43.41 35.13 3.56
CA TYR A 2 42.97 33.75 3.86
C TYR A 2 42.79 32.99 2.56
N ASN A 3 43.42 31.82 2.46
CA ASN A 3 43.42 31.00 1.26
C ASN A 3 42.09 30.21 1.19
N ILE A 4 41.09 30.77 0.52
CA ILE A 4 39.72 30.23 0.40
C ILE A 4 39.68 28.78 -0.09
N PRO A 5 40.56 28.27 -1.02
CA PRO A 5 40.56 26.88 -1.42
C PRO A 5 40.80 25.88 -0.29
N GLN A 6 41.79 26.18 0.61
CA GLN A 6 42.10 25.31 1.73
C GLN A 6 40.98 25.21 2.76
N LEU A 7 40.20 26.27 2.90
CA LEU A 7 39.01 26.28 3.77
C LEU A 7 37.88 25.47 3.19
N GLN A 8 37.72 25.44 1.87
CA GLN A 8 36.73 24.60 1.18
C GLN A 8 37.09 23.11 1.25
N GLU A 9 38.39 22.74 1.10
CA GLU A 9 38.85 21.37 1.30
C GLU A 9 38.63 20.92 2.77
N ALA A 10 38.96 21.75 3.74
CA ALA A 10 38.77 21.42 5.16
C ALA A 10 37.27 21.29 5.53
N ILE A 11 36.38 22.04 4.91
CA ILE A 11 34.94 21.91 5.08
C ILE A 11 34.41 20.64 4.42
N GLN A 12 34.95 20.26 3.26
CA GLN A 12 34.59 19.01 2.59
C GLN A 12 35.10 17.76 3.32
N GLU A 13 36.28 17.80 3.91
CA GLU A 13 36.81 16.75 4.80
C GLU A 13 36.08 16.67 6.15
N SER A 14 35.55 17.80 6.65
CA SER A 14 34.77 17.81 7.88
C SER A 14 33.28 17.42 7.70
N GLN A 15 32.81 17.24 6.48
CA GLN A 15 31.49 16.63 6.22
C GLN A 15 31.56 15.13 6.46
N VAL A 16 31.65 14.75 7.72
CA VAL A 16 31.40 13.37 8.16
C VAL A 16 29.93 13.09 7.83
N GLN A 17 29.69 12.36 6.76
CA GLN A 17 28.40 11.73 6.53
C GLN A 17 28.19 10.73 7.67
N LEU A 18 27.47 11.15 8.70
CA LEU A 18 27.02 10.25 9.74
C LEU A 18 26.01 9.28 9.09
N HIS A 19 26.51 8.18 8.59
CA HIS A 19 25.68 7.02 8.25
C HIS A 19 25.23 6.41 9.59
N VAL A 20 24.07 6.83 10.07
CA VAL A 20 23.42 6.20 11.22
C VAL A 20 22.82 4.89 10.73
N SER A 21 23.62 3.83 10.77
CA SER A 21 23.14 2.48 10.50
C SER A 21 22.36 1.99 11.71
N THR A 22 21.08 1.68 11.54
CA THR A 22 20.28 1.06 12.58
C THR A 22 20.64 -0.44 12.62
N TYR A 23 21.26 -0.88 13.70
CA TYR A 23 21.65 -2.27 13.88
C TYR A 23 20.65 -2.98 14.79
N LYS A 24 20.22 -4.18 14.40
CA LYS A 24 19.50 -5.09 15.28
C LYS A 24 20.55 -5.88 16.08
N TRP A 25 20.51 -5.77 17.41
CA TRP A 25 21.35 -6.58 18.29
C TRP A 25 20.79 -8.00 18.33
N GLY A 26 21.56 -8.97 17.84
CA GLY A 26 21.24 -10.39 18.03
C GLY A 26 21.43 -10.80 19.49
N GLU A 27 20.81 -11.90 19.91
CA GLU A 27 20.98 -12.47 21.27
C GLU A 27 22.45 -12.80 21.60
N SER A 28 23.33 -12.95 20.59
CA SER A 28 24.77 -13.19 20.72
C SER A 28 25.60 -11.91 20.86
N GLY A 29 25.00 -10.73 20.79
CA GLY A 29 25.74 -9.46 20.84
C GLY A 29 26.44 -9.05 19.52
N ASP A 30 26.32 -9.86 18.46
CA ASP A 30 26.83 -9.55 17.14
C ASP A 30 25.85 -8.64 16.36
N VAL A 31 26.41 -7.67 15.68
CA VAL A 31 25.67 -6.70 14.84
C VAL A 31 25.27 -7.38 13.53
N ASP A 32 24.01 -7.73 13.38
CA ASP A 32 23.50 -8.41 12.18
C ASP A 32 23.04 -7.40 11.13
N THR A 33 24.01 -6.80 10.43
CA THR A 33 23.77 -5.85 9.32
C THR A 33 23.05 -6.48 8.15
N SER A 34 23.21 -7.78 7.93
CA SER A 34 22.57 -8.51 6.83
C SER A 34 21.06 -8.64 7.05
N SER A 35 20.60 -8.85 8.28
CA SER A 35 19.17 -8.96 8.61
C SER A 35 18.43 -7.63 8.40
N SER A 36 19.05 -6.51 8.75
CA SER A 36 18.46 -5.16 8.56
C SER A 36 18.30 -4.82 7.07
N THR A 37 19.30 -5.12 6.24
CA THR A 37 19.23 -4.89 4.79
C THR A 37 18.13 -5.72 4.13
N VAL A 38 18.00 -7.00 4.51
CA VAL A 38 16.94 -7.86 3.99
C VAL A 38 15.56 -7.40 4.45
N ALA A 39 15.41 -6.99 5.71
CA ALA A 39 14.18 -6.40 6.22
C ALA A 39 13.77 -5.16 5.43
N SER A 40 14.75 -4.26 5.09
CA SER A 40 14.51 -3.09 4.25
C SER A 40 13.98 -3.47 2.87
N ILE A 41 14.64 -4.41 2.20
CA ILE A 41 14.26 -4.84 0.84
C ILE A 41 12.85 -5.42 0.85
N ILE A 42 12.54 -6.30 1.81
CA ILE A 42 11.20 -6.90 1.96
C ILE A 42 10.16 -5.81 2.24
N GLY A 43 10.45 -4.91 3.17
CA GLY A 43 9.54 -3.82 3.55
C GLY A 43 9.22 -2.88 2.38
N VAL A 44 10.25 -2.45 1.64
CA VAL A 44 10.07 -1.60 0.44
C VAL A 44 9.28 -2.35 -0.64
N ALA A 45 9.60 -3.61 -0.89
CA ALA A 45 8.87 -4.42 -1.88
C ALA A 45 7.38 -4.55 -1.51
N LEU A 46 7.08 -4.91 -0.26
CA LEU A 46 5.69 -5.03 0.22
C LEU A 46 4.93 -3.70 0.15
N SER A 47 5.60 -2.60 0.51
CA SER A 47 5.05 -1.24 0.41
C SER A 47 4.72 -0.88 -1.04
N PHE A 48 5.65 -1.17 -1.96
CA PHE A 48 5.46 -0.93 -3.39
C PHE A 48 4.32 -1.77 -3.97
N PHE A 49 4.25 -3.07 -3.64
CA PHE A 49 3.13 -3.92 -4.06
C PHE A 49 1.79 -3.45 -3.49
N SER A 50 1.77 -3.04 -2.22
CA SER A 50 0.58 -2.46 -1.59
C SER A 50 0.08 -1.23 -2.35
N TYR A 51 1.00 -0.31 -2.67
CA TYR A 51 0.71 0.87 -3.49
C TYR A 51 0.16 0.50 -4.88
N LEU A 52 0.88 -0.38 -5.62
CA LEU A 52 0.47 -0.81 -6.96
C LEU A 52 -0.90 -1.45 -6.97
N PHE A 53 -1.17 -2.33 -6.03
CA PHE A 53 -2.44 -3.04 -5.95
C PHE A 53 -3.59 -2.10 -5.62
N MET A 54 -3.42 -1.17 -4.67
CA MET A 54 -4.45 -0.17 -4.37
C MET A 54 -4.75 0.71 -5.58
N MET A 55 -3.71 1.13 -6.30
CA MET A 55 -3.87 1.96 -7.49
C MET A 55 -4.57 1.19 -8.63
N THR A 56 -4.14 -0.04 -8.90
CA THR A 56 -4.68 -0.86 -10.00
C THR A 56 -6.12 -1.26 -9.72
N TYR A 57 -6.39 -1.89 -8.58
CA TYR A 57 -7.74 -2.38 -8.27
C TYR A 57 -8.71 -1.27 -7.90
N GLY A 58 -8.23 -0.18 -7.28
CA GLY A 58 -9.01 1.02 -7.09
C GLY A 58 -9.40 1.68 -8.41
N GLY A 59 -8.45 1.74 -9.36
CA GLY A 59 -8.70 2.21 -10.74
C GLY A 59 -9.72 1.35 -11.47
N MET A 60 -9.67 0.02 -11.32
CA MET A 60 -10.66 -0.90 -11.89
C MET A 60 -12.08 -0.64 -11.35
N VAL A 61 -12.22 -0.34 -10.04
CA VAL A 61 -13.51 0.04 -9.46
C VAL A 61 -14.03 1.33 -10.08
N LEU A 62 -13.16 2.35 -10.19
CA LEU A 62 -13.51 3.64 -10.79
C LEU A 62 -14.00 3.47 -12.25
N GLN A 63 -13.23 2.74 -13.07
CA GLN A 63 -13.58 2.49 -14.47
C GLN A 63 -14.87 1.67 -14.59
N GLY A 64 -15.00 0.61 -13.81
CA GLY A 64 -16.19 -0.24 -13.86
C GLY A 64 -17.47 0.50 -13.47
N VAL A 65 -17.45 1.42 -12.49
CA VAL A 65 -18.60 2.27 -12.16
C VAL A 65 -18.92 3.24 -13.29
N LEU A 66 -17.89 3.84 -13.90
CA LEU A 66 -18.05 4.78 -15.00
C LEU A 66 -18.65 4.12 -16.25
N GLU A 67 -18.18 2.92 -16.61
CA GLU A 67 -18.71 2.15 -17.76
C GLU A 67 -20.18 1.81 -17.58
N GLU A 68 -20.59 1.34 -16.41
CA GLU A 68 -22.01 1.06 -16.13
C GLU A 68 -22.88 2.31 -16.22
N LYS A 69 -22.35 3.46 -15.77
CA LYS A 69 -23.05 4.74 -15.87
C LYS A 69 -23.18 5.19 -17.34
N LYS A 70 -22.10 5.12 -18.13
CA LYS A 70 -22.10 5.50 -19.55
C LYS A 70 -23.05 4.66 -20.39
N ASN A 71 -23.09 3.37 -20.14
CA ASN A 71 -23.92 2.41 -20.88
C ASN A 71 -25.37 2.38 -20.37
N ARG A 72 -25.75 3.20 -19.38
CA ARG A 72 -27.06 3.22 -18.72
C ARG A 72 -27.51 1.88 -18.13
N ILE A 73 -26.58 0.94 -17.96
CA ILE A 73 -26.83 -0.38 -17.37
C ILE A 73 -27.37 -0.24 -15.96
N VAL A 74 -26.92 0.78 -15.27
CA VAL A 74 -27.37 1.11 -13.89
C VAL A 74 -28.88 1.30 -13.80
N GLU A 75 -29.54 1.92 -14.79
CA GLU A 75 -30.99 2.15 -14.79
C GLU A 75 -31.78 0.86 -14.73
N VAL A 76 -31.29 -0.18 -15.43
CA VAL A 76 -31.92 -1.52 -15.46
C VAL A 76 -31.65 -2.25 -14.14
N ILE A 77 -30.42 -2.21 -13.62
CA ILE A 77 -30.04 -2.95 -12.42
C ILE A 77 -30.70 -2.37 -11.16
N ILE A 78 -30.80 -1.05 -11.03
CA ILE A 78 -31.41 -0.38 -9.86
C ILE A 78 -32.91 -0.69 -9.73
N SER A 79 -33.58 -1.16 -10.79
CA SER A 79 -34.96 -1.63 -10.66
C SER A 79 -35.08 -2.89 -9.77
N SER A 80 -33.99 -3.64 -9.60
CA SER A 80 -33.97 -4.91 -8.88
C SER A 80 -33.05 -4.95 -7.65
N VAL A 81 -32.03 -4.07 -7.60
CA VAL A 81 -31.00 -4.06 -6.54
C VAL A 81 -30.78 -2.64 -6.02
N ARG A 82 -30.51 -2.51 -4.71
CA ARG A 82 -30.18 -1.20 -4.13
C ARG A 82 -28.83 -0.70 -4.62
N PRO A 83 -28.68 0.60 -4.95
CA PRO A 83 -27.41 1.16 -5.45
C PRO A 83 -26.19 0.89 -4.55
N GLN A 84 -26.39 0.87 -3.24
CA GLN A 84 -25.32 0.59 -2.27
C GLN A 84 -24.84 -0.87 -2.35
N GLU A 85 -25.76 -1.81 -2.58
CA GLU A 85 -25.44 -3.24 -2.75
C GLU A 85 -24.68 -3.47 -4.05
N LEU A 86 -25.06 -2.75 -5.13
CA LEU A 86 -24.34 -2.78 -6.41
C LEU A 86 -22.90 -2.28 -6.24
N MET A 87 -22.72 -1.14 -5.56
CA MET A 87 -21.38 -0.59 -5.27
C MET A 87 -20.53 -1.59 -4.47
N LEU A 88 -21.07 -2.12 -3.36
CA LEU A 88 -20.35 -3.07 -2.51
C LEU A 88 -20.04 -4.37 -3.24
N GLY A 89 -20.99 -4.90 -4.03
CA GLY A 89 -20.77 -6.10 -4.84
C GLY A 89 -19.61 -5.94 -5.81
N LYS A 90 -19.51 -4.78 -6.47
CA LYS A 90 -18.40 -4.47 -7.36
C LYS A 90 -17.07 -4.37 -6.61
N ILE A 91 -17.04 -3.62 -5.50
CA ILE A 91 -15.83 -3.50 -4.67
C ILE A 91 -15.38 -4.89 -4.19
N ILE A 92 -16.27 -5.71 -3.69
CA ILE A 92 -15.93 -7.06 -3.22
C ILE A 92 -15.47 -7.94 -4.37
N GLY A 93 -16.15 -7.91 -5.51
CA GLY A 93 -15.78 -8.70 -6.69
C GLY A 93 -14.37 -8.40 -7.19
N ILE A 94 -14.04 -7.11 -7.36
CA ILE A 94 -12.69 -6.68 -7.78
C ILE A 94 -11.66 -6.96 -6.67
N GLY A 95 -12.02 -6.81 -5.40
CA GLY A 95 -11.16 -7.15 -4.27
C GLY A 95 -10.78 -8.63 -4.22
N LEU A 96 -11.72 -9.53 -4.54
CA LEU A 96 -11.46 -10.95 -4.65
C LEU A 96 -10.47 -11.28 -5.78
N LEU A 97 -10.54 -10.57 -6.91
CA LEU A 97 -9.53 -10.68 -7.97
C LEU A 97 -8.14 -10.27 -7.45
N GLY A 98 -8.05 -9.19 -6.67
CA GLY A 98 -6.82 -8.75 -6.03
C GLY A 98 -6.26 -9.80 -5.06
N LEU A 99 -7.10 -10.39 -4.23
CA LEU A 99 -6.70 -11.47 -3.31
C LEU A 99 -6.25 -12.72 -4.07
N LEU A 100 -6.93 -13.10 -5.15
CA LEU A 100 -6.51 -14.20 -6.01
C LEU A 100 -5.13 -13.95 -6.61
N GLN A 101 -4.88 -12.72 -7.08
CA GLN A 101 -3.58 -12.32 -7.61
C GLN A 101 -2.46 -12.44 -6.56
N ILE A 102 -2.72 -11.97 -5.33
CA ILE A 102 -1.77 -12.11 -4.22
C ILE A 102 -1.51 -13.59 -3.91
N ALA A 103 -2.54 -14.43 -3.89
CA ALA A 103 -2.39 -15.86 -3.66
C ALA A 103 -1.53 -16.53 -4.73
N ILE A 104 -1.75 -16.20 -6.01
CA ILE A 104 -0.93 -16.71 -7.13
C ILE A 104 0.53 -16.28 -6.95
N TRP A 105 0.78 -15.01 -6.62
CA TRP A 105 2.14 -14.49 -6.44
C TRP A 105 2.83 -15.11 -5.24
N ALA A 106 2.10 -15.33 -4.13
CA ALA A 106 2.63 -16.03 -2.95
C ALA A 106 3.05 -17.48 -3.28
N ILE A 107 2.22 -18.20 -4.04
CA ILE A 107 2.54 -19.56 -4.50
C ILE A 107 3.76 -19.56 -5.42
N LEU A 108 3.81 -18.65 -6.41
CA LEU A 108 4.94 -18.53 -7.33
C LEU A 108 6.24 -18.18 -6.59
N PHE A 109 6.17 -17.28 -5.62
CA PHE A 109 7.31 -16.91 -4.77
C PHE A 109 7.81 -18.13 -3.98
N PHE A 110 6.91 -18.87 -3.32
CA PHE A 110 7.27 -20.04 -2.53
C PHE A 110 7.88 -21.15 -3.39
N VAL A 111 7.25 -21.49 -4.52
CA VAL A 111 7.75 -22.48 -5.46
C VAL A 111 9.10 -22.05 -6.06
N GLY A 112 9.21 -20.78 -6.48
CA GLY A 112 10.45 -20.22 -7.00
C GLY A 112 11.58 -20.25 -5.98
N ALA A 113 11.31 -19.94 -4.71
CA ALA A 113 12.29 -20.03 -3.64
C ALA A 113 12.79 -21.47 -3.41
N GLN A 114 11.90 -22.48 -3.46
CA GLN A 114 12.28 -23.89 -3.33
C GLN A 114 13.16 -24.36 -4.52
N ILE A 115 12.76 -23.97 -5.72
CA ILE A 115 13.54 -24.28 -6.94
C ILE A 115 14.92 -23.62 -6.86
N ALA A 116 14.96 -22.32 -6.54
CA ALA A 116 16.22 -21.60 -6.40
C ALA A 116 17.13 -22.25 -5.35
N GLN A 117 16.61 -22.61 -4.17
CA GLN A 117 17.37 -23.28 -3.13
C GLN A 117 17.95 -24.63 -3.62
N ALA A 118 17.16 -25.43 -4.34
CA ALA A 118 17.61 -26.71 -4.89
C ALA A 118 18.76 -26.54 -5.91
N PHE A 119 18.64 -25.53 -6.80
CA PHE A 119 19.71 -25.21 -7.77
C PHE A 119 20.98 -24.71 -7.09
N PHE A 120 20.88 -23.78 -6.15
CA PHE A 120 22.04 -23.21 -5.46
C PHE A 120 22.78 -24.22 -4.55
N GLN A 121 22.06 -25.22 -3.98
CA GLN A 121 22.69 -26.28 -3.22
C GLN A 121 23.49 -27.26 -4.10
N SER A 122 23.07 -27.44 -5.37
CA SER A 122 23.78 -28.36 -6.30
C SER A 122 25.03 -27.75 -6.93
N GLU A 123 25.18 -26.43 -6.96
CA GLU A 123 26.31 -25.73 -7.65
C GLU A 123 27.40 -25.18 -6.72
N VAL A 124 27.47 -25.58 -5.45
CA VAL A 124 28.49 -25.09 -4.47
C VAL A 124 29.97 -25.44 -4.87
N ILE A 125 30.20 -25.98 -6.07
CA ILE A 125 31.54 -26.37 -6.54
C ILE A 125 32.26 -25.24 -7.31
N GLY A 126 31.61 -24.11 -7.62
CA GLY A 126 32.23 -23.00 -8.36
C GLY A 126 32.00 -21.65 -7.68
N GLY A 127 32.91 -21.25 -6.79
CA GLY A 127 32.85 -20.02 -5.98
C GLY A 127 32.81 -18.72 -6.79
N THR A 128 31.61 -18.33 -7.25
CA THR A 128 31.37 -16.96 -7.72
C THR A 128 30.76 -16.14 -6.58
N SER A 129 31.20 -14.90 -6.41
CA SER A 129 30.75 -13.97 -5.38
C SER A 129 29.24 -13.77 -5.38
N PHE A 130 28.55 -13.97 -6.51
CA PHE A 130 27.09 -13.91 -6.65
C PHE A 130 26.39 -15.06 -5.91
N LEU A 131 26.93 -16.30 -6.01
CA LEU A 131 26.35 -17.46 -5.34
C LEU A 131 26.45 -17.36 -3.81
N SER A 132 27.56 -16.84 -3.27
CA SER A 132 27.70 -16.62 -1.84
C SER A 132 26.74 -15.54 -1.32
N GLN A 133 26.47 -14.48 -2.08
CA GLN A 133 25.49 -13.47 -1.73
C GLN A 133 24.06 -14.03 -1.78
N ALA A 134 23.74 -14.87 -2.77
CA ALA A 134 22.42 -15.50 -2.89
C ALA A 134 22.16 -16.47 -1.72
N THR A 135 23.13 -17.31 -1.35
CA THR A 135 22.98 -18.24 -0.21
C THR A 135 22.81 -17.48 1.11
N THR A 136 23.56 -16.39 1.32
CA THR A 136 23.39 -15.53 2.49
C THR A 136 22.00 -14.89 2.52
N PHE A 137 21.52 -14.39 1.38
CA PHE A 137 20.18 -13.83 1.26
C PHE A 137 19.09 -14.86 1.62
N PHE A 138 19.19 -16.10 1.10
CA PHE A 138 18.25 -17.17 1.43
C PHE A 138 18.34 -17.59 2.89
N ALA A 139 19.52 -17.63 3.49
CA ALA A 139 19.70 -17.95 4.90
C ALA A 139 19.04 -16.89 5.80
N VAL A 140 19.19 -15.60 5.49
CA VAL A 140 18.54 -14.51 6.23
C VAL A 140 17.01 -14.52 6.03
N LEU A 141 16.53 -14.88 4.84
CA LEU A 141 15.11 -15.07 4.59
C LEU A 141 14.47 -16.13 5.52
N GLN A 142 15.20 -17.20 5.87
CA GLN A 142 14.70 -18.22 6.78
C GLN A 142 14.48 -17.70 8.22
N GLY A 143 15.16 -16.64 8.64
CA GLY A 143 14.97 -15.97 9.92
C GLY A 143 13.73 -15.06 9.98
N VAL A 144 13.10 -14.76 8.84
CA VAL A 144 11.94 -13.85 8.76
C VAL A 144 10.65 -14.65 8.91
N ASN A 145 9.77 -14.21 9.80
CA ASN A 145 8.45 -14.84 9.97
C ASN A 145 7.49 -14.44 8.82
N PHE A 146 7.65 -15.10 7.66
CA PHE A 146 6.83 -14.84 6.48
C PHE A 146 5.32 -15.01 6.72
N ALA A 147 4.93 -15.94 7.60
CA ALA A 147 3.52 -16.15 7.89
C ALA A 147 2.91 -14.90 8.56
N LYS A 148 3.61 -14.31 9.54
CA LYS A 148 3.22 -13.05 10.18
C LYS A 148 3.09 -11.93 9.14
N ILE A 149 4.11 -11.75 8.31
CA ILE A 149 4.15 -10.69 7.28
C ILE A 149 3.00 -10.88 6.27
N LEU A 150 2.78 -12.10 5.78
CA LEU A 150 1.73 -12.40 4.80
C LEU A 150 0.33 -12.13 5.36
N ILE A 151 0.07 -12.55 6.61
CA ILE A 151 -1.22 -12.30 7.26
C ILE A 151 -1.49 -10.80 7.39
N PHE A 152 -0.53 -10.03 7.92
CA PHE A 152 -0.68 -8.59 8.04
C PHE A 152 -0.76 -7.91 6.68
N PHE A 153 0.03 -8.35 5.69
CA PHE A 153 -0.05 -7.82 4.32
C PHE A 153 -1.46 -7.99 3.73
N ILE A 154 -2.05 -9.19 3.85
CA ILE A 154 -3.42 -9.43 3.36
C ILE A 154 -4.43 -8.54 4.10
N LEU A 155 -4.32 -8.43 5.43
CA LEU A 155 -5.23 -7.61 6.23
C LEU A 155 -5.12 -6.12 5.88
N PHE A 156 -3.92 -5.58 5.77
CA PHE A 156 -3.70 -4.18 5.37
C PHE A 156 -4.07 -3.93 3.92
N PHE A 157 -3.81 -4.89 3.03
CA PHE A 157 -4.24 -4.81 1.64
C PHE A 157 -5.76 -4.74 1.53
N VAL A 158 -6.49 -5.65 2.18
CA VAL A 158 -7.96 -5.65 2.16
C VAL A 158 -8.51 -4.35 2.73
N GLY A 159 -8.02 -3.91 3.89
CA GLY A 159 -8.45 -2.65 4.50
C GLY A 159 -8.15 -1.43 3.62
N GLY A 160 -6.92 -1.31 3.13
CA GLY A 160 -6.50 -0.21 2.26
C GLY A 160 -7.25 -0.20 0.93
N TYR A 161 -7.40 -1.37 0.31
CA TYR A 161 -8.18 -1.52 -0.91
C TYR A 161 -9.64 -1.07 -0.70
N LEU A 162 -10.32 -1.58 0.32
CA LEU A 162 -11.71 -1.22 0.62
C LEU A 162 -11.85 0.29 0.88
N PHE A 163 -10.89 0.89 1.57
CA PHE A 163 -10.86 2.33 1.82
C PHE A 163 -10.78 3.13 0.52
N TYR A 164 -9.77 2.88 -0.30
CA TYR A 164 -9.56 3.62 -1.55
C TYR A 164 -10.63 3.29 -2.60
N ALA A 165 -11.04 2.04 -2.72
CA ALA A 165 -12.10 1.62 -3.64
C ALA A 165 -13.44 2.29 -3.32
N SER A 166 -13.78 2.43 -2.03
CA SER A 166 -15.00 3.15 -1.62
C SER A 166 -14.97 4.62 -2.03
N ILE A 167 -13.84 5.29 -1.84
CA ILE A 167 -13.66 6.69 -2.27
C ILE A 167 -13.77 6.80 -3.80
N LEU A 168 -13.06 5.93 -4.53
CA LEU A 168 -13.05 5.96 -6.00
C LEU A 168 -14.41 5.60 -6.60
N ALA A 169 -15.15 4.67 -6.01
CA ALA A 169 -16.53 4.35 -6.42
C ALA A 169 -17.46 5.57 -6.25
N ALA A 170 -17.36 6.27 -5.12
CA ALA A 170 -18.12 7.49 -4.88
C ALA A 170 -17.76 8.59 -5.89
N LEU A 171 -16.47 8.85 -6.11
CA LEU A 171 -15.99 9.85 -7.07
C LEU A 171 -16.42 9.52 -8.50
N SER A 172 -16.30 8.25 -8.92
CA SER A 172 -16.72 7.81 -10.25
C SER A 172 -18.23 7.99 -10.48
N SER A 173 -19.06 7.85 -9.45
CA SER A 173 -20.51 8.09 -9.57
C SER A 173 -20.85 9.55 -9.93
N LEU A 174 -19.96 10.51 -9.63
CA LEU A 174 -20.18 11.94 -9.86
C LEU A 174 -19.81 12.40 -11.27
N VAL A 175 -18.99 11.62 -12.00
CA VAL A 175 -18.45 11.97 -13.32
C VAL A 175 -19.16 11.22 -14.45
N SER A 176 -18.99 11.68 -15.68
CA SER A 176 -19.66 11.10 -16.86
C SER A 176 -18.71 10.83 -18.03
N SER A 177 -17.43 11.27 -17.95
CA SER A 177 -16.42 11.01 -18.99
C SER A 177 -15.13 10.44 -18.39
N ASP A 178 -14.28 9.82 -19.25
CA ASP A 178 -12.99 9.26 -18.84
C ASP A 178 -12.00 10.34 -18.42
N GLU A 179 -12.06 11.50 -19.06
CA GLU A 179 -11.23 12.65 -18.72
C GLU A 179 -11.55 13.16 -17.31
N GLU A 180 -12.83 13.26 -16.97
CA GLU A 180 -13.28 13.67 -15.64
C GLU A 180 -12.88 12.64 -14.59
N ALA A 181 -13.03 11.36 -14.90
CA ALA A 181 -12.66 10.25 -14.00
C ALA A 181 -11.15 10.27 -13.72
N SER A 182 -10.32 10.48 -14.75
CA SER A 182 -8.87 10.61 -14.60
C SER A 182 -8.48 11.80 -13.72
N GLN A 183 -9.16 12.95 -13.87
CA GLN A 183 -8.94 14.12 -13.02
C GLN A 183 -9.34 13.85 -11.56
N MET A 184 -10.44 13.13 -11.32
CA MET A 184 -10.90 12.77 -9.97
C MET A 184 -10.00 11.71 -9.31
N MET A 185 -9.29 10.90 -10.09
CA MET A 185 -8.33 9.95 -9.58
C MET A 185 -7.04 10.62 -9.07
N MET A 186 -6.64 11.77 -9.65
CA MET A 186 -5.39 12.47 -9.32
C MET A 186 -5.17 12.72 -7.82
N PRO A 187 -6.12 13.25 -7.04
CA PRO A 187 -5.92 13.46 -5.60
C PRO A 187 -5.62 12.16 -4.85
N VAL A 188 -6.25 11.05 -5.25
CA VAL A 188 -6.03 9.73 -4.65
C VAL A 188 -4.63 9.20 -4.99
N VAL A 189 -4.20 9.38 -6.24
CA VAL A 189 -2.84 9.03 -6.69
C VAL A 189 -1.79 9.82 -5.91
N LEU A 190 -1.99 11.13 -5.73
CA LEU A 190 -1.08 11.97 -4.95
C LEU A 190 -0.99 11.54 -3.49
N LEU A 191 -2.11 11.14 -2.87
CA LEU A 191 -2.12 10.59 -1.52
C LEU A 191 -1.34 9.28 -1.42
N LEU A 192 -1.51 8.38 -2.39
CA LEU A 192 -0.79 7.11 -2.45
C LEU A 192 0.71 7.32 -2.70
N ILE A 193 1.09 8.29 -3.55
CA ILE A 193 2.48 8.68 -3.76
C ILE A 193 3.08 9.22 -2.46
N PHE A 194 2.34 10.09 -1.74
CA PHE A 194 2.78 10.59 -0.44
C PHE A 194 2.98 9.46 0.57
N ALA A 195 2.05 8.48 0.63
CA ALA A 195 2.18 7.30 1.48
C ALA A 195 3.43 6.48 1.13
N MET A 196 3.74 6.32 -0.15
CA MET A 196 4.93 5.63 -0.60
C MET A 196 6.22 6.36 -0.21
N TYR A 197 6.29 7.69 -0.38
CA TYR A 197 7.44 8.49 0.06
C TYR A 197 7.61 8.46 1.58
N ALA A 198 6.51 8.51 2.35
CA ALA A 198 6.56 8.36 3.80
C ALA A 198 7.06 6.96 4.20
N GLY A 199 6.67 5.91 3.46
CA GLY A 199 7.19 4.56 3.61
C GLY A 199 8.70 4.50 3.35
N MET A 200 9.16 5.03 2.22
CA MET A 200 10.59 5.07 1.88
C MET A 200 11.41 5.83 2.94
N GLY A 201 10.92 6.98 3.41
CA GLY A 201 11.56 7.74 4.47
C GLY A 201 11.54 7.03 5.85
N SER A 202 10.76 5.97 5.98
CA SER A 202 10.70 5.13 7.19
C SER A 202 11.69 3.95 7.17
N VAL A 203 12.36 3.70 6.03
CA VAL A 203 13.32 2.58 5.88
C VAL A 203 14.54 2.77 6.77
N ASP A 204 15.11 3.99 6.77
CA ASP A 204 16.32 4.31 7.52
C ASP A 204 16.05 4.43 9.03
N ASN A 205 14.81 4.78 9.41
CA ASN A 205 14.39 4.88 10.81
C ASN A 205 12.95 4.37 10.99
N PRO A 206 12.76 3.04 11.09
CA PRO A 206 11.45 2.41 11.20
C PRO A 206 10.67 2.81 12.48
N ASP A 207 11.37 3.19 13.53
CA ASP A 207 10.80 3.65 14.81
C ASP A 207 10.76 5.17 14.94
N GLY A 208 11.14 5.88 13.87
CA GLY A 208 11.10 7.34 13.82
C GLY A 208 9.68 7.90 13.94
N THR A 209 9.58 9.16 14.32
CA THR A 209 8.30 9.86 14.51
C THR A 209 7.45 9.85 13.24
N LEU A 210 8.06 10.02 12.07
CA LEU A 210 7.36 9.96 10.77
C LEU A 210 6.77 8.56 10.55
N ALA A 211 7.59 7.52 10.68
CA ALA A 211 7.19 6.13 10.50
C ALA A 211 6.06 5.75 11.44
N PHE A 212 6.16 6.15 12.71
CA PHE A 212 5.15 5.89 13.73
C PHE A 212 3.81 6.50 13.36
N TRP A 213 3.71 7.83 13.18
CA TRP A 213 2.44 8.50 12.91
C TRP A 213 1.85 8.13 11.53
N ALA A 214 2.70 8.01 10.50
CA ALA A 214 2.24 7.61 9.17
C ALA A 214 1.71 6.18 9.12
N SER A 215 2.19 5.29 9.99
CA SER A 215 1.69 3.91 10.09
C SER A 215 0.34 3.80 10.80
N PHE A 216 -0.11 4.81 11.55
CA PHE A 216 -1.45 4.85 12.17
C PHE A 216 -2.46 5.65 11.34
N CYS A 217 -2.02 6.54 10.45
CA CYS A 217 -2.91 7.29 9.60
C CYS A 217 -3.58 6.35 8.57
N PRO A 218 -4.91 6.24 8.51
CA PRO A 218 -5.61 5.32 7.60
C PRO A 218 -5.28 5.52 6.12
N LEU A 219 -4.92 6.75 5.74
CA LEU A 219 -4.52 7.10 4.37
C LEU A 219 -3.18 6.48 3.96
N THR A 220 -2.24 6.36 4.91
CA THR A 220 -0.87 5.93 4.63
C THR A 220 -0.54 4.57 5.24
N SER A 221 -1.29 4.14 6.26
CA SER A 221 -1.00 2.93 7.01
C SER A 221 -0.85 1.66 6.17
N PRO A 222 -1.66 1.41 5.09
CA PRO A 222 -1.53 0.19 4.31
C PRO A 222 -0.22 0.09 3.52
N VAL A 223 0.46 1.21 3.34
CA VAL A 223 1.74 1.30 2.63
C VAL A 223 2.90 1.39 3.62
N VAL A 224 2.81 2.31 4.60
CA VAL A 224 3.91 2.58 5.55
C VAL A 224 4.10 1.44 6.54
N MET A 225 3.02 0.82 7.03
CA MET A 225 3.15 -0.31 7.96
C MET A 225 3.86 -1.50 7.31
N MET A 226 3.73 -1.66 5.98
CA MET A 226 4.42 -2.72 5.24
C MET A 226 5.93 -2.59 5.30
N VAL A 227 6.46 -1.37 5.31
CA VAL A 227 7.89 -1.11 5.49
C VAL A 227 8.35 -1.52 6.89
N ARG A 228 7.53 -1.27 7.93
CA ARG A 228 7.88 -1.50 9.33
C ARG A 228 7.75 -2.95 9.79
N LEU A 229 6.84 -3.72 9.17
CA LEU A 229 6.54 -5.10 9.59
C LEU A 229 7.76 -6.04 9.64
N PRO A 230 8.72 -6.00 8.70
CA PRO A 230 9.90 -6.86 8.73
C PRO A 230 10.90 -6.52 9.85
N TYR A 231 10.77 -5.34 10.50
CA TYR A 231 11.63 -4.89 11.60
C TYR A 231 11.13 -5.32 12.99
N ASP A 232 10.24 -6.33 13.06
CA ASP A 232 9.70 -6.88 14.31
C ASP A 232 9.04 -5.85 15.23
N VAL A 233 8.27 -4.96 14.63
CA VAL A 233 7.46 -4.00 15.37
C VAL A 233 6.54 -4.71 16.38
N PRO A 234 6.37 -4.18 17.62
CA PRO A 234 5.48 -4.75 18.62
C PRO A 234 4.07 -4.96 18.08
N LEU A 235 3.49 -6.15 18.30
CA LEU A 235 2.20 -6.57 17.69
C LEU A 235 1.04 -5.63 17.97
N TRP A 236 1.07 -4.87 19.06
CA TRP A 236 0.00 -3.90 19.36
C TRP A 236 -0.07 -2.77 18.34
N GLN A 237 1.06 -2.38 17.73
CA GLN A 237 1.09 -1.29 16.73
C GLN A 237 0.36 -1.67 15.44
N PRO A 238 0.69 -2.78 14.74
CA PRO A 238 -0.05 -3.16 13.55
C PRO A 238 -1.51 -3.52 13.84
N LEU A 239 -1.82 -4.10 15.01
CA LEU A 239 -3.21 -4.40 15.39
C LEU A 239 -4.03 -3.12 15.61
N LEU A 240 -3.48 -2.13 16.32
CA LEU A 240 -4.16 -0.85 16.53
C LEU A 240 -4.32 -0.08 15.21
N SER A 241 -3.29 -0.07 14.37
CA SER A 241 -3.36 0.53 13.03
C SER A 241 -4.45 -0.12 12.17
N LEU A 242 -4.55 -1.46 12.17
CA LEU A 242 -5.64 -2.18 11.50
C LEU A 242 -7.00 -1.80 12.05
N ALA A 243 -7.16 -1.72 13.36
CA ALA A 243 -8.42 -1.33 13.98
C ALA A 243 -8.87 0.06 13.52
N ILE A 244 -7.96 1.04 13.52
CA ILE A 244 -8.22 2.40 13.03
C ILE A 244 -8.57 2.37 11.54
N LEU A 245 -7.83 1.62 10.73
CA LEU A 245 -8.07 1.47 9.30
C LEU A 245 -9.47 0.92 9.03
N TYR A 246 -9.86 -0.20 9.66
CA TYR A 246 -11.17 -0.83 9.42
C TYR A 246 -12.35 0.01 9.94
N ILE A 247 -12.19 0.71 11.06
CA ILE A 247 -13.18 1.71 11.51
C ILE A 247 -13.36 2.80 10.44
N THR A 248 -12.24 3.29 9.88
CA THR A 248 -12.27 4.30 8.82
C THR A 248 -12.89 3.75 7.54
N VAL A 249 -12.60 2.49 7.16
CA VAL A 249 -13.23 1.80 6.02
C VAL A 249 -14.75 1.76 6.18
N PHE A 250 -15.24 1.40 7.37
CA PHE A 250 -16.68 1.35 7.63
C PHE A 250 -17.33 2.73 7.45
N LEU A 251 -16.72 3.77 8.00
CA LEU A 251 -17.21 5.15 7.88
C LEU A 251 -17.17 5.65 6.43
N THR A 252 -16.05 5.43 5.73
CA THR A 252 -15.91 5.87 4.33
C THR A 252 -16.82 5.11 3.39
N SER A 253 -17.00 3.80 3.58
CA SER A 253 -17.92 2.99 2.78
C SER A 253 -19.38 3.42 2.99
N ALA A 254 -19.79 3.74 4.22
CA ALA A 254 -21.12 4.26 4.52
C ALA A 254 -21.36 5.63 3.86
N LEU A 255 -20.37 6.53 3.89
CA LEU A 255 -20.43 7.82 3.22
C LEU A 255 -20.44 7.68 1.71
N ALA A 256 -19.56 6.84 1.18
CA ALA A 256 -19.46 6.52 -0.24
C ALA A 256 -20.79 5.99 -0.79
N GLY A 257 -21.44 5.09 -0.06
CA GLY A 257 -22.75 4.55 -0.43
C GLY A 257 -23.85 5.59 -0.54
N LYS A 258 -23.85 6.63 0.31
CA LYS A 258 -24.80 7.76 0.20
C LYS A 258 -24.54 8.60 -1.05
N ILE A 259 -23.27 8.92 -1.32
CA ILE A 259 -22.87 9.68 -2.51
C ILE A 259 -23.18 8.88 -3.77
N TYR A 260 -22.80 7.61 -3.80
CA TYR A 260 -23.02 6.71 -4.92
C TYR A 260 -24.49 6.58 -5.30
N ARG A 261 -25.41 6.41 -4.31
CA ARG A 261 -26.84 6.29 -4.53
C ARG A 261 -27.43 7.46 -5.33
N THR A 262 -26.96 8.67 -5.06
CA THR A 262 -27.47 9.88 -5.73
C THR A 262 -26.68 10.17 -7.00
N GLY A 263 -25.35 10.04 -6.95
CA GLY A 263 -24.45 10.39 -8.05
C GLY A 263 -24.61 9.49 -9.28
N ILE A 264 -24.86 8.20 -9.07
CA ILE A 264 -24.96 7.24 -10.17
C ILE A 264 -26.18 7.50 -11.10
N LEU A 265 -27.22 8.12 -10.57
CA LEU A 265 -28.45 8.47 -11.32
C LEU A 265 -28.39 9.85 -11.96
N MET A 266 -27.36 10.65 -11.69
CA MET A 266 -27.23 11.98 -12.27
C MET A 266 -26.48 11.94 -13.57
N TYR A 267 -27.16 12.35 -14.64
CA TYR A 267 -26.58 12.47 -15.99
C TYR A 267 -26.48 13.95 -16.41
N GLY A 268 -25.42 14.30 -17.09
CA GLY A 268 -25.28 15.58 -17.82
C GLY A 268 -25.05 16.83 -16.97
N LYS A 269 -25.04 16.76 -15.65
CA LYS A 269 -24.75 17.88 -14.76
C LYS A 269 -23.73 17.52 -13.71
N LYS A 270 -22.64 18.30 -13.61
CA LYS A 270 -21.65 18.16 -12.53
C LYS A 270 -22.26 18.66 -11.22
N PRO A 271 -22.36 17.80 -10.18
CA PRO A 271 -22.84 18.27 -8.90
C PRO A 271 -21.82 19.23 -8.27
N SER A 272 -22.31 20.29 -7.64
CA SER A 272 -21.44 21.18 -6.87
C SER A 272 -21.07 20.52 -5.54
N MET A 273 -19.94 20.92 -4.94
CA MET A 273 -19.51 20.40 -3.62
C MET A 273 -20.58 20.65 -2.52
N ARG A 274 -21.39 21.73 -2.64
CA ARG A 274 -22.52 22.00 -1.72
C ARG A 274 -23.64 20.99 -1.88
N GLU A 275 -23.91 20.51 -3.10
CA GLU A 275 -24.90 19.47 -3.37
C GLU A 275 -24.46 18.14 -2.79
N VAL A 276 -23.18 17.75 -3.01
CA VAL A 276 -22.60 16.52 -2.43
C VAL A 276 -22.66 16.55 -0.90
N TRP A 277 -22.31 17.67 -0.28
CA TRP A 277 -22.42 17.84 1.17
C TRP A 277 -23.85 17.69 1.67
N ARG A 278 -24.82 18.23 0.94
CA ARG A 278 -26.25 18.09 1.26
C ARG A 278 -26.70 16.62 1.22
N TRP A 279 -26.23 15.82 0.24
CA TRP A 279 -26.56 14.39 0.14
C TRP A 279 -26.04 13.57 1.31
N ILE A 280 -24.88 13.94 1.84
CA ILE A 280 -24.30 13.28 3.02
C ILE A 280 -25.14 13.59 4.27
N THR A 281 -25.61 14.83 4.40
CA THR A 281 -26.30 15.33 5.60
C THR A 281 -27.82 15.00 5.60
N TYR A 282 -28.41 14.75 4.44
CA TYR A 282 -29.84 14.46 4.35
C TYR A 282 -30.14 13.08 4.96
N ARG A 283 -30.88 13.10 6.07
CA ARG A 283 -31.40 11.91 6.76
C ARG A 283 -32.71 11.51 6.05
N GLN A 284 -32.69 10.40 5.31
CA GLN A 284 -33.92 9.72 4.88
C GLN A 284 -34.32 8.69 5.92
#